data_68fd92fab7d74a4bb87cb82b97ce6f9e
#
_entry.id   68fd92fab7d74a4bb87cb82b97ce6f9e
#
_cell.length_a   1.000
_cell.length_b   1.000
_cell.length_c   1.000
_cell.angle_alpha   90.00
_cell.angle_beta   90.00
_cell.angle_gamma   90.00
#
_symmetry.space_group_name_H-M   'P 1'
#
loop_
_entity.id
_entity.type
_entity.pdbx_description
1 polymer ?
#
loop_
_entity_poly.entity_id
_entity_poly.type
_entity_poly.pdbx_seq_one_letter_code
_entity_poly.pdbx_strand_id
1 'polypeptide(L)'
;MASPVKRLGRSLVLIAIGVLALDQLALQGLMTPIVVTSGSMFPTLRGLHWKSHCPRCGRELLWDAAWGEKRTTLIRAVCPVCGKRWAEVQPGESAKAPPVSQHSGDRILVFRGLVRPVQRWDLAAIREQNMPGLVVKRVVGLPGEKVFVKAGLLYCNDVPMRRPLPVQWEMARLLTRCGNEDGQGLVLSADGVDKKSAEWVYSRRLTTFCPYHPAADQAERLCTNVLWSVFLAQAAPGTAFVMSARFGDYGIEVTWSAGEHPSVAWRILGPEKRPLFQGRRELPGTIPRRIVLSSVDRRWMLLMDDMGLFTHDWDDDGSPKDAPVVLRLTVTQGEIRLREMGVWWVVPYPDGLIADAGDGFVLLGDDPHISLDSRQGGRRWRREDVVGLVRPLRLVWGRWSP
;
A
#
# COMPACT_ATOMS: atom_id res chain seq x y z
N MET A 1 -43.29 25.20 18.15
CA MET A 1 -42.11 25.49 17.31
C MET A 1 -41.09 26.29 18.12
N ALA A 2 -39.88 25.80 18.35
CA ALA A 2 -38.86 26.54 19.09
C ALA A 2 -38.37 27.71 18.23
N SER A 3 -38.32 28.92 18.81
CA SER A 3 -37.88 30.14 18.12
C SER A 3 -36.45 29.99 17.56
N PRO A 4 -36.10 30.57 16.42
CA PRO A 4 -34.78 30.46 15.80
C PRO A 4 -33.65 30.89 16.75
N VAL A 5 -33.90 31.84 17.64
CA VAL A 5 -32.95 32.29 18.67
C VAL A 5 -32.62 31.19 19.67
N LYS A 6 -33.59 30.36 20.08
CA LYS A 6 -33.34 29.23 21.00
C LYS A 6 -32.54 28.11 20.33
N ARG A 7 -32.70 27.92 19.00
CA ARG A 7 -31.90 26.94 18.23
C ARG A 7 -30.45 27.43 18.08
N LEU A 8 -30.25 28.70 17.76
CA LEU A 8 -28.92 29.30 17.64
C LEU A 8 -28.14 29.21 18.99
N GLY A 9 -28.81 29.56 20.10
CA GLY A 9 -28.20 29.45 21.43
C GLY A 9 -27.76 28.02 21.79
N ARG A 10 -28.62 27.02 21.48
CA ARG A 10 -28.24 25.60 21.70
C ARG A 10 -27.04 25.17 20.85
N SER A 11 -26.99 25.58 19.58
CA SER A 11 -25.87 25.27 18.71
C SER A 11 -24.56 25.89 19.21
N LEU A 12 -24.57 27.13 19.67
CA LEU A 12 -23.40 27.79 20.24
C LEU A 12 -22.91 27.12 21.52
N VAL A 13 -23.82 26.69 22.39
CA VAL A 13 -23.47 25.94 23.60
C VAL A 13 -22.84 24.60 23.26
N LEU A 14 -23.40 23.86 22.30
CA LEU A 14 -22.84 22.59 21.87
C LEU A 14 -21.45 22.75 21.23
N ILE A 15 -21.25 23.79 20.44
CA ILE A 15 -19.94 24.12 19.89
C ILE A 15 -18.95 24.45 21.01
N ALA A 16 -19.33 25.29 21.98
CA ALA A 16 -18.47 25.63 23.10
C ALA A 16 -18.11 24.40 23.95
N ILE A 17 -19.08 23.52 24.23
CA ILE A 17 -18.82 22.25 24.93
C ILE A 17 -17.88 21.36 24.09
N GLY A 18 -18.07 21.29 22.79
CA GLY A 18 -17.20 20.51 21.88
C GLY A 18 -15.76 21.03 21.87
N VAL A 19 -15.58 22.36 21.83
CA VAL A 19 -14.27 22.99 21.89
C VAL A 19 -13.59 22.75 23.25
N LEU A 20 -14.32 22.92 24.37
CA LEU A 20 -13.81 22.66 25.71
C LEU A 20 -13.45 21.18 25.90
N ALA A 21 -14.28 20.25 25.41
CA ALA A 21 -13.98 18.82 25.47
C ALA A 21 -12.74 18.47 24.65
N LEU A 22 -12.58 19.06 23.46
CA LEU A 22 -11.41 18.86 22.62
C LEU A 22 -10.14 19.41 23.28
N ASP A 23 -10.24 20.58 23.89
CA ASP A 23 -9.15 21.24 24.63
C ASP A 23 -8.75 20.41 25.86
N GLN A 24 -9.70 19.91 26.63
CA GLN A 24 -9.46 19.01 27.76
C GLN A 24 -8.80 17.70 27.33
N LEU A 25 -9.24 17.08 26.23
CA LEU A 25 -8.64 15.90 25.66
C LEU A 25 -7.20 16.15 25.19
N ALA A 26 -6.94 17.31 24.60
CA ALA A 26 -5.60 17.74 24.22
C ALA A 26 -4.72 18.04 25.43
N LEU A 27 -5.24 18.79 26.42
CA LEU A 27 -4.53 19.15 27.65
C LEU A 27 -4.23 17.91 28.54
N GLN A 28 -5.15 16.95 28.61
CA GLN A 28 -4.90 15.68 29.32
C GLN A 28 -3.93 14.77 28.59
N GLY A 29 -3.44 15.17 27.41
CA GLY A 29 -2.46 14.42 26.65
C GLY A 29 -2.98 13.10 26.09
N LEU A 30 -4.31 12.91 26.04
CA LEU A 30 -4.93 11.71 25.45
C LEU A 30 -4.72 11.64 23.94
N MET A 31 -4.61 12.80 23.27
CA MET A 31 -4.28 12.90 21.85
C MET A 31 -3.14 13.89 21.65
N THR A 32 -2.08 13.45 21.03
CA THR A 32 -0.93 14.30 20.73
C THR A 32 -0.72 14.36 19.22
N PRO A 33 -0.89 15.54 18.58
CA PRO A 33 -0.52 15.71 17.19
C PRO A 33 1.02 15.72 17.07
N ILE A 34 1.55 14.96 16.13
CA ILE A 34 2.97 14.99 15.78
C ILE A 34 3.17 15.04 14.28
N VAL A 35 4.33 15.52 13.85
CA VAL A 35 4.77 15.52 12.46
C VAL A 35 5.81 14.43 12.29
N VAL A 36 5.63 13.57 11.31
CA VAL A 36 6.59 12.51 10.98
C VAL A 36 7.82 13.14 10.34
N THR A 37 9.00 12.87 10.89
CA THR A 37 10.25 13.47 10.41
C THR A 37 11.07 12.52 9.54
N SER A 38 11.02 11.20 9.79
CA SER A 38 11.82 10.21 9.07
C SER A 38 10.98 9.38 8.10
N GLY A 39 11.63 8.86 7.05
CA GLY A 39 11.00 8.00 6.05
C GLY A 39 10.87 6.53 6.46
N SER A 40 11.22 6.15 7.70
CA SER A 40 11.24 4.73 8.13
C SER A 40 9.89 4.02 8.04
N MET A 41 8.80 4.78 7.97
CA MET A 41 7.43 4.27 7.82
C MET A 41 6.86 4.48 6.42
N PHE A 42 7.69 4.87 5.44
CA PHE A 42 7.24 4.99 4.05
C PHE A 42 6.85 3.63 3.46
N PRO A 43 5.76 3.52 2.70
CA PRO A 43 4.87 4.56 2.21
C PRO A 43 3.69 4.92 3.13
N THR A 44 3.49 4.17 4.21
CA THR A 44 2.36 4.37 5.14
C THR A 44 2.33 5.78 5.70
N LEU A 45 3.50 6.25 6.18
CA LEU A 45 3.71 7.61 6.68
C LEU A 45 4.92 8.21 5.97
N ARG A 46 4.74 9.42 5.46
CA ARG A 46 5.82 10.18 4.84
C ARG A 46 6.53 11.02 5.88
N GLY A 47 7.85 10.90 5.95
CA GLY A 47 8.68 11.82 6.67
C GLY A 47 8.88 13.14 5.92
N LEU A 48 9.82 13.96 6.38
CA LEU A 48 10.33 15.09 5.59
C LEU A 48 10.85 14.54 4.25
N HIS A 49 10.37 15.07 3.14
CA HIS A 49 10.68 14.49 1.83
C HIS A 49 10.81 15.55 0.73
N TRP A 50 11.58 15.18 -0.27
CA TRP A 50 11.65 15.93 -1.52
C TRP A 50 10.60 15.40 -2.49
N LYS A 51 10.06 16.30 -3.28
CA LYS A 51 9.08 16.03 -4.32
C LYS A 51 9.48 16.64 -5.64
N SER A 52 9.29 15.88 -6.70
CA SER A 52 9.48 16.33 -8.08
C SER A 52 8.58 15.54 -9.02
N HIS A 53 8.66 15.79 -10.32
CA HIS A 53 7.93 15.07 -11.34
C HIS A 53 8.88 14.45 -12.36
N CYS A 54 8.58 13.26 -12.82
CA CYS A 54 9.32 12.59 -13.88
C CYS A 54 9.15 13.34 -15.21
N PRO A 55 10.20 13.92 -15.84
CA PRO A 55 10.02 14.62 -17.11
C PRO A 55 9.71 13.69 -18.27
N ARG A 56 9.87 12.36 -18.10
CA ARG A 56 9.50 11.40 -19.14
C ARG A 56 8.02 11.02 -19.11
N CYS A 57 7.43 10.85 -17.92
CA CYS A 57 6.07 10.34 -17.76
C CYS A 57 5.20 11.19 -16.81
N GLY A 58 5.65 12.37 -16.36
CA GLY A 58 4.91 13.28 -15.51
C GLY A 58 4.69 12.81 -14.06
N ARG A 59 5.07 11.59 -13.72
CA ARG A 59 4.76 11.00 -12.41
C ARG A 59 5.50 11.68 -11.28
N GLU A 60 4.80 11.82 -10.16
CA GLU A 60 5.36 12.30 -8.91
C GLU A 60 6.48 11.36 -8.42
N LEU A 61 7.60 11.96 -8.07
CA LEU A 61 8.75 11.32 -7.48
C LEU A 61 8.91 11.83 -6.06
N LEU A 62 9.09 10.92 -5.14
CA LEU A 62 9.28 11.20 -3.73
C LEU A 62 10.56 10.54 -3.24
N TRP A 63 11.35 11.24 -2.41
CA TRP A 63 12.49 10.66 -1.71
C TRP A 63 12.72 11.34 -0.35
N ASP A 64 13.32 10.60 0.57
CA ASP A 64 13.54 11.04 1.95
C ASP A 64 14.50 12.24 2.01
N ALA A 65 14.10 13.32 2.65
CA ALA A 65 14.94 14.48 2.83
C ALA A 65 15.97 14.33 3.95
N ALA A 66 15.67 13.55 4.98
CA ALA A 66 16.59 13.29 6.10
C ALA A 66 17.87 12.56 5.64
N TRP A 67 17.79 11.81 4.56
CA TRP A 67 18.93 11.13 3.96
C TRP A 67 19.84 12.08 3.16
N GLY A 68 19.30 13.23 2.71
CA GLY A 68 20.01 14.22 1.87
C GLY A 68 20.78 15.29 2.62
N GLU A 69 20.44 15.58 3.88
CA GLU A 69 21.07 16.69 4.64
C GLU A 69 22.56 16.47 4.95
N LYS A 70 23.04 15.24 4.96
CA LYS A 70 24.46 14.91 5.18
C LYS A 70 25.30 14.76 3.91
N ARG A 71 24.69 14.80 2.73
CA ARG A 71 25.39 14.64 1.45
C ARG A 71 24.90 15.67 0.45
N THR A 72 25.66 16.71 0.27
CA THR A 72 25.51 17.74 -0.76
C THR A 72 25.70 17.20 -2.18
N THR A 73 25.76 15.90 -2.37
CA THR A 73 26.06 15.24 -3.63
C THR A 73 25.10 14.11 -3.94
N LEU A 74 24.52 14.18 -5.11
CA LEU A 74 23.94 13.09 -5.91
C LEU A 74 22.66 12.43 -5.40
N ILE A 75 21.54 12.99 -5.80
CA ILE A 75 20.27 12.28 -5.77
C ILE A 75 20.19 11.41 -7.03
N ARG A 76 20.42 10.11 -6.91
CA ARG A 76 20.10 9.14 -7.96
C ARG A 76 18.61 8.81 -7.88
N ALA A 77 17.79 9.60 -8.55
CA ALA A 77 16.36 9.30 -8.61
C ALA A 77 16.08 8.31 -9.76
N VAL A 78 15.24 7.31 -9.47
CA VAL A 78 14.73 6.38 -10.47
C VAL A 78 13.21 6.49 -10.49
N CYS A 79 12.63 6.75 -11.65
CA CYS A 79 11.19 6.75 -11.76
C CYS A 79 10.65 5.31 -11.59
N PRO A 80 9.82 5.05 -10.58
CA PRO A 80 9.28 3.70 -10.36
C PRO A 80 8.36 3.26 -11.50
N VAL A 81 7.81 4.20 -12.25
CA VAL A 81 6.86 3.93 -13.33
C VAL A 81 7.54 3.67 -14.67
N CYS A 82 8.43 4.54 -15.13
CA CYS A 82 9.04 4.40 -16.46
C CYS A 82 10.51 3.92 -16.42
N GLY A 83 11.07 3.69 -15.24
CA GLY A 83 12.44 3.21 -15.05
C GLY A 83 13.52 4.24 -15.44
N LYS A 84 13.17 5.48 -15.82
CA LYS A 84 14.14 6.51 -16.14
C LYS A 84 15.00 6.77 -14.91
N ARG A 85 16.31 6.62 -15.07
CA ARG A 85 17.31 6.98 -14.06
C ARG A 85 17.79 8.38 -14.33
N TRP A 86 17.97 9.17 -13.27
CA TRP A 86 18.65 10.46 -13.32
C TRP A 86 19.91 10.39 -12.51
N ALA A 87 21.00 10.70 -13.17
CA ALA A 87 22.24 10.98 -12.50
C ALA A 87 22.16 12.43 -12.00
N GLU A 88 22.44 12.61 -10.72
CA GLU A 88 22.80 13.85 -10.07
C GLU A 88 21.92 15.08 -10.39
N VAL A 89 21.03 15.39 -9.47
CA VAL A 89 20.44 16.72 -9.38
C VAL A 89 20.99 17.37 -8.12
N GLN A 90 21.92 18.28 -8.26
CA GLN A 90 22.23 19.21 -7.19
C GLN A 90 21.09 20.25 -7.14
N PRO A 91 20.54 20.56 -5.95
CA PRO A 91 19.62 21.68 -5.82
C PRO A 91 20.32 22.94 -6.32
N GLY A 92 19.89 23.49 -7.44
CA GLY A 92 20.35 24.77 -7.97
C GLY A 92 21.19 24.74 -9.26
N GLU A 93 21.63 23.60 -9.80
CA GLU A 93 22.66 23.60 -10.84
C GLU A 93 22.28 23.15 -12.25
N SER A 94 21.04 22.86 -12.58
CA SER A 94 20.74 22.50 -13.98
C SER A 94 19.40 23.01 -14.46
N ALA A 95 19.40 23.77 -15.53
CA ALA A 95 18.20 24.17 -16.29
C ALA A 95 17.42 23.00 -16.93
N LYS A 96 17.89 21.76 -16.79
CA LYS A 96 17.27 20.54 -17.30
C LYS A 96 16.70 19.60 -16.21
N ALA A 97 16.95 19.91 -14.93
CA ALA A 97 16.38 19.14 -13.83
C ALA A 97 14.97 19.64 -13.50
N PRO A 98 13.99 18.74 -13.26
CA PRO A 98 12.69 19.18 -12.83
C PRO A 98 12.77 19.89 -11.47
N PRO A 99 11.93 20.89 -11.22
CA PRO A 99 11.93 21.62 -9.95
C PRO A 99 11.72 20.65 -8.80
N VAL A 100 12.56 20.75 -7.79
CA VAL A 100 12.54 19.94 -6.58
C VAL A 100 12.06 20.81 -5.43
N SER A 101 11.03 20.37 -4.73
CA SER A 101 10.50 21.05 -3.56
C SER A 101 10.55 20.15 -2.33
N GLN A 102 10.91 20.74 -1.19
CA GLN A 102 10.89 20.04 0.09
C GLN A 102 9.50 20.17 0.73
N HIS A 103 9.01 19.08 1.26
CA HIS A 103 7.70 19.00 1.91
C HIS A 103 7.83 18.45 3.32
N SER A 104 7.03 19.00 4.25
CA SER A 104 6.92 18.48 5.60
C SER A 104 6.35 17.06 5.60
N GLY A 105 6.68 16.30 6.63
CA GLY A 105 6.09 14.97 6.82
C GLY A 105 4.60 14.99 7.15
N ASP A 106 4.02 13.82 7.16
CA ASP A 106 2.60 13.63 7.46
C ASP A 106 2.31 14.03 8.91
N ARG A 107 1.13 14.65 9.11
CA ARG A 107 0.60 14.94 10.44
C ARG A 107 -0.21 13.75 10.91
N ILE A 108 0.04 13.29 12.11
CA ILE A 108 -0.61 12.13 12.71
C ILE A 108 -1.08 12.45 14.12
N LEU A 109 -2.06 11.69 14.61
CA LEU A 109 -2.51 11.72 15.99
C LEU A 109 -2.00 10.48 16.72
N VAL A 110 -1.37 10.70 17.87
CA VAL A 110 -1.00 9.66 18.82
C VAL A 110 -2.05 9.63 19.91
N PHE A 111 -2.80 8.56 19.99
CA PHE A 111 -3.77 8.30 21.05
C PHE A 111 -3.03 7.68 22.23
N ARG A 112 -2.78 8.49 23.26
CA ARG A 112 -2.22 8.06 24.53
C ARG A 112 -3.30 7.41 25.37
N GLY A 113 -2.92 6.44 26.18
CA GLY A 113 -3.91 5.65 26.89
C GLY A 113 -4.53 4.63 25.95
N LEU A 114 -4.03 3.40 26.04
CA LEU A 114 -4.49 2.31 25.16
C LEU A 114 -5.96 2.01 25.48
N VAL A 115 -6.86 2.56 24.69
CA VAL A 115 -8.31 2.28 24.80
C VAL A 115 -8.60 0.81 24.51
N ARG A 116 -7.67 0.12 23.84
CA ARG A 116 -7.70 -1.31 23.57
C ARG A 116 -6.28 -1.91 23.62
N PRO A 117 -6.15 -3.21 23.76
CA PRO A 117 -4.86 -3.88 23.63
C PRO A 117 -4.21 -3.59 22.26
N VAL A 118 -2.88 -3.49 22.28
CA VAL A 118 -2.08 -3.39 21.04
C VAL A 118 -2.28 -4.67 20.24
N GLN A 119 -2.58 -4.54 18.96
CA GLN A 119 -2.79 -5.64 18.05
C GLN A 119 -1.67 -5.69 17.00
N ARG A 120 -1.48 -6.85 16.41
CA ARG A 120 -0.60 -6.99 15.25
C ARG A 120 -1.06 -6.06 14.14
N TRP A 121 -0.08 -5.45 13.46
CA TRP A 121 -0.24 -4.46 12.39
C TRP A 121 -0.64 -3.06 12.85
N ASP A 122 -0.88 -2.83 14.14
CA ASP A 122 -1.05 -1.47 14.64
C ASP A 122 0.20 -0.62 14.39
N LEU A 123 -0.02 0.68 14.18
CA LEU A 123 1.04 1.67 14.23
C LEU A 123 1.18 2.16 15.68
N ALA A 124 2.36 1.94 16.27
CA ALA A 124 2.66 2.33 17.62
C ALA A 124 3.64 3.51 17.65
N ALA A 125 3.32 4.53 18.44
CA ALA A 125 4.27 5.56 18.84
C ALA A 125 5.03 5.08 20.06
N ILE A 126 6.34 5.03 19.97
CA ILE A 126 7.23 4.53 21.02
C ILE A 126 8.20 5.62 21.48
N ARG A 127 8.59 5.55 22.73
CA ARG A 127 9.67 6.35 23.27
C ARG A 127 10.97 5.55 23.18
N GLU A 128 11.94 6.13 22.53
CA GLU A 128 13.27 5.54 22.41
C GLU A 128 14.25 6.27 23.34
N GLN A 129 14.98 5.51 24.17
CA GLN A 129 15.83 6.09 25.23
C GLN A 129 16.90 7.06 24.71
N ASN A 130 17.39 6.86 23.49
CA ASN A 130 18.47 7.63 22.92
C ASN A 130 18.02 8.60 21.80
N MET A 131 16.70 8.78 21.61
CA MET A 131 16.17 9.71 20.61
C MET A 131 15.25 10.76 21.24
N PRO A 132 15.45 12.03 20.96
CA PRO A 132 14.48 13.05 21.35
C PRO A 132 13.19 12.86 20.56
N GLY A 133 12.07 12.65 21.26
CA GLY A 133 10.75 12.55 20.63
C GLY A 133 10.20 11.13 20.55
N LEU A 134 9.16 10.98 19.72
CA LEU A 134 8.49 9.70 19.51
C LEU A 134 8.88 9.11 18.15
N VAL A 135 9.08 7.81 18.12
CA VAL A 135 9.32 7.04 16.89
C VAL A 135 8.06 6.23 16.59
N VAL A 136 7.66 6.17 15.32
CA VAL A 136 6.52 5.36 14.90
C VAL A 136 7.02 4.09 14.25
N LYS A 137 6.44 2.95 14.63
CA LYS A 137 6.73 1.62 14.06
C LYS A 137 5.45 0.81 13.95
N ARG A 138 5.50 -0.23 13.12
CA ARG A 138 4.41 -1.20 12.99
C ARG A 138 4.64 -2.39 13.91
N VAL A 139 3.62 -2.78 14.65
CA VAL A 139 3.64 -3.97 15.50
C VAL A 139 3.55 -5.22 14.63
N VAL A 140 4.57 -6.07 14.67
CA VAL A 140 4.60 -7.33 13.91
C VAL A 140 4.69 -8.56 14.81
N GLY A 141 5.16 -8.41 16.04
CA GLY A 141 5.18 -9.46 17.06
C GLY A 141 4.56 -8.98 18.36
N LEU A 142 3.75 -9.85 18.97
CA LEU A 142 3.12 -9.63 20.26
C LEU A 142 3.92 -10.33 21.37
N PRO A 143 3.70 -10.00 22.65
CA PRO A 143 4.37 -10.68 23.76
C PRO A 143 4.26 -12.20 23.68
N GLY A 144 5.36 -12.90 23.92
CA GLY A 144 5.46 -14.35 23.83
C GLY A 144 5.73 -14.91 22.43
N GLU A 145 5.87 -14.05 21.42
CA GLU A 145 6.06 -14.52 20.05
C GLU A 145 7.51 -14.40 19.58
N LYS A 146 7.94 -15.44 18.86
CA LYS A 146 9.18 -15.43 18.11
C LYS A 146 8.90 -15.05 16.66
N VAL A 147 9.51 -13.97 16.20
CA VAL A 147 9.25 -13.39 14.87
C VAL A 147 10.48 -13.54 13.99
N PHE A 148 10.28 -14.05 12.77
CA PHE A 148 11.33 -14.10 11.74
C PHE A 148 10.74 -13.94 10.34
N VAL A 149 11.60 -13.63 9.38
CA VAL A 149 11.24 -13.55 7.96
C VAL A 149 11.97 -14.63 7.19
N LYS A 150 11.24 -15.39 6.39
CA LYS A 150 11.79 -16.39 5.48
C LYS A 150 11.16 -16.23 4.10
N ALA A 151 12.00 -16.08 3.08
CA ALA A 151 11.60 -15.87 1.69
C ALA A 151 10.55 -14.71 1.55
N GLY A 152 10.82 -13.59 2.23
CA GLY A 152 9.99 -12.39 2.20
C GLY A 152 8.67 -12.47 2.97
N LEU A 153 8.36 -13.60 3.61
CA LEU A 153 7.15 -13.81 4.41
C LEU A 153 7.47 -13.78 5.90
N LEU A 154 6.65 -13.06 6.65
CA LEU A 154 6.75 -12.95 8.10
C LEU A 154 6.17 -14.19 8.77
N TYR A 155 6.85 -14.70 9.78
CA TYR A 155 6.40 -15.80 10.62
C TYR A 155 6.36 -15.39 12.09
N CYS A 156 5.35 -15.85 12.81
CA CYS A 156 5.25 -15.76 14.27
C CYS A 156 5.02 -17.16 14.83
N ASN A 157 5.95 -17.64 15.67
CA ASN A 157 5.92 -19.01 16.21
C ASN A 157 5.71 -20.06 15.10
N ASP A 158 6.49 -19.95 14.02
CA ASP A 158 6.46 -20.81 12.83
C ASP A 158 5.18 -20.74 11.99
N VAL A 159 4.21 -19.90 12.36
CA VAL A 159 3.00 -19.67 11.59
C VAL A 159 3.19 -18.48 10.64
N PRO A 160 2.91 -18.63 9.33
CA PRO A 160 3.03 -17.54 8.38
C PRO A 160 1.99 -16.44 8.66
N MET A 161 2.49 -15.22 8.84
CA MET A 161 1.67 -14.02 9.08
C MET A 161 1.51 -13.23 7.79
N ARG A 162 0.29 -13.18 7.30
CA ARG A 162 -0.04 -12.47 6.08
C ARG A 162 -0.71 -11.15 6.39
N ARG A 163 -0.28 -10.09 5.74
CA ARG A 163 -0.85 -8.76 5.94
C ARG A 163 -2.30 -8.72 5.48
N PRO A 164 -3.24 -8.27 6.32
CA PRO A 164 -4.62 -8.05 5.89
C PRO A 164 -4.68 -6.93 4.83
N LEU A 165 -5.71 -6.94 3.99
CA LEU A 165 -5.81 -6.01 2.85
C LEU A 165 -5.65 -4.53 3.22
N PRO A 166 -6.20 -4.01 4.33
CA PRO A 166 -5.97 -2.63 4.73
C PRO A 166 -4.48 -2.31 4.93
N VAL A 167 -3.73 -3.21 5.57
CA VAL A 167 -2.29 -3.06 5.79
C VAL A 167 -1.52 -3.15 4.47
N GLN A 168 -1.94 -4.04 3.56
CA GLN A 168 -1.34 -4.10 2.23
C GLN A 168 -1.47 -2.77 1.50
N TRP A 169 -2.65 -2.12 1.55
CA TRP A 169 -2.89 -0.81 0.96
C TRP A 169 -2.06 0.30 1.61
N GLU A 170 -1.95 0.30 2.94
CA GLU A 170 -1.09 1.25 3.66
C GLU A 170 0.37 1.17 3.20
N MET A 171 0.88 -0.05 3.00
CA MET A 171 2.27 -0.34 2.61
C MET A 171 2.47 -0.37 1.09
N ALA A 172 1.43 -0.12 0.30
CA ALA A 172 1.48 -0.21 -1.15
C ALA A 172 2.14 1.02 -1.78
N ARG A 173 2.97 0.79 -2.78
CA ARG A 173 3.65 1.82 -3.59
C ARG A 173 3.14 1.74 -5.01
N LEU A 174 2.66 2.85 -5.54
CA LEU A 174 2.14 2.91 -6.89
C LEU A 174 3.24 2.64 -7.93
N LEU A 175 3.00 1.65 -8.80
CA LEU A 175 3.86 1.32 -9.93
C LEU A 175 3.38 1.97 -11.23
N THR A 176 2.08 1.85 -11.51
CA THR A 176 1.49 2.47 -12.68
C THR A 176 0.01 2.76 -12.42
N ARG A 177 -0.49 3.76 -13.10
CA ARG A 177 -1.89 4.15 -13.06
C ARG A 177 -2.30 4.53 -14.49
N CYS A 178 -3.39 3.95 -14.97
CA CYS A 178 -4.04 4.30 -16.22
C CYS A 178 -5.42 4.82 -15.86
N GLY A 179 -5.81 5.95 -16.42
CA GLY A 179 -7.07 6.61 -16.15
C GLY A 179 -6.89 8.09 -16.36
N ASN A 180 -7.94 8.77 -16.67
CA ASN A 180 -7.85 10.09 -17.24
C ASN A 180 -7.77 11.16 -16.16
N GLU A 181 -6.76 11.99 -16.22
CA GLU A 181 -6.79 13.33 -15.65
C GLU A 181 -7.89 14.19 -16.33
N ASP A 182 -8.28 13.86 -17.58
CA ASP A 182 -9.24 14.59 -18.40
C ASP A 182 -10.68 14.03 -18.39
N GLY A 183 -10.98 13.02 -17.55
CA GLY A 183 -12.34 12.51 -17.32
C GLY A 183 -12.91 11.54 -18.39
N GLN A 184 -12.18 11.20 -19.48
CA GLN A 184 -12.71 10.35 -20.55
C GLN A 184 -12.55 8.82 -20.30
N GLY A 185 -11.71 8.38 -19.36
CA GLY A 185 -11.50 6.97 -19.05
C GLY A 185 -10.82 6.17 -20.18
N LEU A 186 -10.33 4.98 -19.84
CA LEU A 186 -9.80 4.04 -20.82
C LEU A 186 -10.93 3.12 -21.33
N VAL A 187 -11.16 3.09 -22.64
CA VAL A 187 -12.13 2.19 -23.26
C VAL A 187 -11.41 0.97 -23.82
N LEU A 188 -11.89 -0.23 -23.48
CA LEU A 188 -11.47 -1.50 -24.07
C LEU A 188 -12.69 -2.17 -24.69
N SER A 189 -12.58 -2.57 -25.96
CA SER A 189 -13.68 -3.17 -26.70
C SER A 189 -13.21 -4.40 -27.48
N ALA A 190 -13.99 -5.48 -27.41
CA ALA A 190 -13.76 -6.68 -28.19
C ALA A 190 -14.22 -6.52 -29.68
N ASP A 191 -15.13 -5.58 -29.91
CA ASP A 191 -15.75 -5.36 -31.24
C ASP A 191 -14.95 -4.37 -32.09
N GLY A 192 -13.83 -3.86 -31.58
CA GLY A 192 -12.94 -2.94 -32.29
C GLY A 192 -12.22 -3.61 -33.48
N VAL A 193 -12.05 -2.86 -34.57
CA VAL A 193 -11.33 -3.29 -35.79
C VAL A 193 -9.85 -3.62 -35.48
N ASP A 194 -9.32 -3.12 -34.36
CA ASP A 194 -7.96 -3.36 -33.93
C ASP A 194 -7.95 -4.20 -32.62
N LYS A 195 -7.45 -5.45 -32.71
CA LYS A 195 -7.27 -6.34 -31.51
C LYS A 195 -6.48 -5.73 -30.36
N LYS A 196 -5.70 -4.68 -30.61
CA LYS A 196 -4.98 -3.94 -29.58
C LYS A 196 -5.89 -3.12 -28.66
N SER A 197 -7.10 -2.78 -29.11
CA SER A 197 -8.09 -2.06 -28.30
C SER A 197 -8.80 -2.94 -27.27
N ALA A 198 -8.74 -4.26 -27.41
CA ALA A 198 -9.38 -5.22 -26.51
C ALA A 198 -8.53 -5.61 -25.31
N GLU A 199 -7.28 -5.22 -25.28
CA GLU A 199 -6.34 -5.71 -24.28
C GLU A 199 -5.46 -4.61 -23.68
N TRP A 200 -5.28 -4.68 -22.36
CA TRP A 200 -4.26 -3.95 -21.62
C TRP A 200 -3.27 -4.92 -20.99
N VAL A 201 -1.98 -4.64 -21.13
CA VAL A 201 -0.91 -5.49 -20.63
C VAL A 201 0.09 -4.66 -19.83
N TYR A 202 0.41 -5.12 -18.64
CA TYR A 202 1.54 -4.67 -17.84
C TYR A 202 2.51 -5.82 -17.67
N SER A 203 3.75 -5.62 -18.07
CA SER A 203 4.81 -6.63 -17.90
C SER A 203 6.07 -5.97 -17.36
N ARG A 204 6.49 -6.37 -16.18
CA ARG A 204 7.68 -5.80 -15.54
C ARG A 204 8.30 -6.76 -14.53
N ARG A 205 9.63 -6.79 -14.48
CA ARG A 205 10.36 -7.35 -13.34
C ARG A 205 10.23 -6.38 -12.18
N LEU A 206 9.68 -6.85 -11.06
CA LEU A 206 9.59 -6.09 -9.83
C LEU A 206 10.71 -6.54 -8.91
N THR A 207 11.47 -5.57 -8.42
CA THR A 207 12.57 -5.82 -7.49
C THR A 207 12.30 -5.12 -6.16
N THR A 208 13.02 -5.51 -5.14
CA THR A 208 12.95 -4.85 -3.82
C THR A 208 13.58 -3.45 -3.83
N PHE A 209 14.02 -2.97 -4.99
CA PHE A 209 14.59 -1.63 -5.12
C PHE A 209 13.63 -0.57 -4.62
N CYS A 210 14.08 0.24 -3.67
CA CYS A 210 13.32 1.35 -3.13
C CYS A 210 13.73 2.68 -3.79
N PRO A 211 12.92 3.25 -4.68
CA PRO A 211 13.22 4.53 -5.30
C PRO A 211 13.26 5.70 -4.30
N TYR A 212 12.67 5.52 -3.11
CA TYR A 212 12.70 6.50 -2.03
C TYR A 212 14.09 6.59 -1.37
N HIS A 213 14.89 5.52 -1.46
CA HIS A 213 16.26 5.45 -0.94
C HIS A 213 17.21 4.87 -1.98
N PRO A 214 17.53 5.62 -3.04
CA PRO A 214 18.29 5.10 -4.17
C PRO A 214 19.76 4.75 -3.85
N ALA A 215 20.26 5.18 -2.69
CA ALA A 215 21.64 4.94 -2.28
C ALA A 215 21.85 3.65 -1.46
N ALA A 216 20.79 2.89 -1.19
CA ALA A 216 20.93 1.61 -0.51
C ALA A 216 21.56 0.58 -1.47
N ASP A 217 22.81 0.22 -1.21
CA ASP A 217 23.56 -0.84 -1.90
C ASP A 217 22.98 -2.19 -1.49
N GLN A 218 21.81 -2.54 -1.99
CA GLN A 218 21.14 -3.79 -1.65
C GLN A 218 20.98 -4.64 -2.90
N ALA A 219 21.29 -5.93 -2.74
CA ALA A 219 20.97 -6.92 -3.76
C ALA A 219 19.47 -6.86 -4.09
N GLU A 220 19.15 -6.47 -5.31
CA GLU A 220 17.78 -6.43 -5.80
C GLU A 220 17.23 -7.86 -5.82
N ARG A 221 16.19 -8.11 -5.05
CA ARG A 221 15.45 -9.37 -5.08
C ARG A 221 14.16 -9.20 -5.83
N LEU A 222 13.74 -10.20 -6.56
CA LEU A 222 12.44 -10.20 -7.23
C LEU A 222 11.31 -10.19 -6.20
N CYS A 223 10.27 -9.47 -6.52
CA CYS A 223 9.10 -9.31 -5.67
C CYS A 223 7.82 -9.62 -6.45
N THR A 224 6.95 -10.43 -5.86
CA THR A 224 5.65 -10.80 -6.43
C THR A 224 4.47 -10.19 -5.68
N ASN A 225 4.75 -9.40 -4.65
CA ASN A 225 3.70 -8.76 -3.85
C ASN A 225 3.05 -7.61 -4.61
N VAL A 226 1.94 -7.88 -5.26
CA VAL A 226 1.24 -6.93 -6.14
C VAL A 226 -0.21 -6.76 -5.71
N LEU A 227 -0.67 -5.52 -5.75
CA LEU A 227 -2.07 -5.14 -5.73
C LEU A 227 -2.43 -4.58 -7.10
N TRP A 228 -3.52 -5.06 -7.67
CA TRP A 228 -4.06 -4.56 -8.92
C TRP A 228 -5.52 -4.17 -8.72
N SER A 229 -5.85 -2.93 -8.95
CA SER A 229 -7.22 -2.41 -8.82
C SER A 229 -7.72 -1.87 -10.14
N VAL A 230 -8.95 -2.21 -10.47
CA VAL A 230 -9.66 -1.75 -11.66
C VAL A 230 -10.96 -1.11 -11.22
N PHE A 231 -11.21 0.14 -11.63
CA PHE A 231 -12.47 0.85 -11.43
C PHE A 231 -13.22 0.91 -12.76
N LEU A 232 -14.36 0.25 -12.79
CA LEU A 232 -15.26 0.26 -13.94
C LEU A 232 -16.17 1.49 -13.86
N ALA A 233 -16.22 2.29 -14.92
CA ALA A 233 -17.20 3.34 -15.06
C ALA A 233 -18.49 2.79 -15.69
N GLN A 234 -18.33 1.91 -16.69
CA GLN A 234 -19.46 1.34 -17.43
C GLN A 234 -19.03 0.01 -18.09
N ALA A 235 -19.97 -0.91 -18.27
CA ALA A 235 -19.84 -2.05 -19.17
C ALA A 235 -21.16 -2.22 -19.94
N ALA A 236 -21.07 -2.52 -21.22
CA ALA A 236 -22.23 -2.78 -22.05
C ALA A 236 -22.95 -4.07 -21.62
N PRO A 237 -24.25 -4.22 -21.86
CA PRO A 237 -24.94 -5.50 -21.67
C PRO A 237 -24.24 -6.63 -22.44
N GLY A 238 -24.14 -7.81 -21.85
CA GLY A 238 -23.48 -8.97 -22.44
C GLY A 238 -21.95 -8.91 -22.47
N THR A 239 -21.34 -7.89 -21.87
CA THR A 239 -19.89 -7.78 -21.78
C THR A 239 -19.26 -8.90 -20.96
N ALA A 240 -18.13 -9.41 -21.42
CA ALA A 240 -17.27 -10.32 -20.68
C ALA A 240 -15.81 -9.89 -20.79
N PHE A 241 -15.05 -10.02 -19.69
CA PHE A 241 -13.63 -9.75 -19.67
C PHE A 241 -12.88 -10.71 -18.75
N VAL A 242 -11.59 -10.83 -18.98
CA VAL A 242 -10.67 -11.65 -18.20
C VAL A 242 -9.57 -10.77 -17.63
N MET A 243 -9.36 -10.83 -16.31
CA MET A 243 -8.18 -10.34 -15.64
C MET A 243 -7.26 -11.51 -15.37
N SER A 244 -6.02 -11.46 -15.83
CA SER A 244 -5.03 -12.48 -15.55
C SER A 244 -3.77 -11.87 -14.95
N ALA A 245 -3.21 -12.54 -13.95
CA ALA A 245 -1.93 -12.18 -13.35
C ALA A 245 -1.01 -13.40 -13.35
N ARG A 246 0.25 -13.19 -13.71
CA ARG A 246 1.28 -14.23 -13.77
C ARG A 246 2.54 -13.82 -13.03
N PHE A 247 3.06 -14.75 -12.25
CA PHE A 247 4.29 -14.61 -11.45
C PHE A 247 5.09 -15.90 -11.63
N GLY A 248 5.96 -15.91 -12.62
CA GLY A 248 6.67 -17.14 -13.01
C GLY A 248 5.69 -18.25 -13.42
N ASP A 249 5.75 -19.37 -12.73
CA ASP A 249 4.93 -20.55 -12.99
C ASP A 249 3.53 -20.49 -12.39
N TYR A 250 3.28 -19.51 -11.51
CA TYR A 250 1.99 -19.32 -10.87
C TYR A 250 1.19 -18.21 -11.54
N GLY A 251 -0.11 -18.37 -11.56
CA GLY A 251 -0.99 -17.38 -12.14
C GLY A 251 -2.41 -17.47 -11.61
N ILE A 252 -3.18 -16.45 -11.92
CA ILE A 252 -4.61 -16.41 -11.69
C ILE A 252 -5.30 -15.85 -12.91
N GLU A 253 -6.45 -16.42 -13.22
CA GLU A 253 -7.40 -15.92 -14.21
C GLU A 253 -8.73 -15.66 -13.52
N VAL A 254 -9.28 -14.48 -13.72
CA VAL A 254 -10.59 -14.06 -13.22
C VAL A 254 -11.41 -13.64 -14.40
N THR A 255 -12.46 -14.39 -14.70
CA THR A 255 -13.42 -14.11 -15.78
C THR A 255 -14.67 -13.50 -15.18
N TRP A 256 -15.05 -12.35 -15.66
CA TRP A 256 -16.31 -11.72 -15.33
C TRP A 256 -17.21 -11.68 -16.56
N SER A 257 -18.51 -11.92 -16.37
CA SER A 257 -19.51 -11.87 -17.44
C SER A 257 -20.78 -11.15 -16.97
N ALA A 258 -21.24 -10.19 -17.78
CA ALA A 258 -22.52 -9.52 -17.64
C ALA A 258 -23.56 -10.23 -18.49
N GLY A 259 -24.34 -11.12 -17.91
CA GLY A 259 -25.51 -11.75 -18.51
C GLY A 259 -26.75 -11.46 -17.70
N GLU A 260 -27.85 -12.19 -17.98
CA GLU A 260 -29.04 -12.18 -17.10
C GLU A 260 -28.67 -12.53 -15.64
N HIS A 261 -27.66 -13.39 -15.48
CA HIS A 261 -27.06 -13.77 -14.21
C HIS A 261 -25.57 -13.40 -14.22
N PRO A 262 -25.20 -12.17 -13.81
CA PRO A 262 -23.80 -11.76 -13.74
C PRO A 262 -23.00 -12.69 -12.87
N SER A 263 -21.84 -13.10 -13.34
CA SER A 263 -21.02 -14.05 -12.59
C SER A 263 -19.53 -13.75 -12.71
N VAL A 264 -18.81 -14.16 -11.71
CA VAL A 264 -17.35 -14.18 -11.67
C VAL A 264 -16.88 -15.61 -11.50
N ALA A 265 -15.94 -16.01 -12.33
CA ALA A 265 -15.23 -17.28 -12.20
C ALA A 265 -13.74 -17.00 -12.00
N TRP A 266 -13.06 -17.81 -11.24
CA TRP A 266 -11.63 -17.70 -11.01
C TRP A 266 -10.94 -19.05 -11.10
N ARG A 267 -9.68 -19.02 -11.54
CA ARG A 267 -8.83 -20.18 -11.63
C ARG A 267 -7.41 -19.79 -11.23
N ILE A 268 -6.88 -20.43 -10.21
CA ILE A 268 -5.47 -20.31 -9.81
C ILE A 268 -4.71 -21.41 -10.49
N LEU A 269 -3.64 -21.05 -11.17
CA LEU A 269 -2.79 -21.92 -11.95
C LEU A 269 -1.43 -22.07 -11.26
N GLY A 270 -0.97 -23.29 -11.16
CA GLY A 270 0.38 -23.64 -10.76
C GLY A 270 1.31 -23.90 -11.95
N PRO A 271 2.46 -24.54 -11.71
CA PRO A 271 3.36 -24.98 -12.74
C PRO A 271 2.63 -25.75 -13.84
N GLU A 272 3.12 -25.62 -15.08
CA GLU A 272 2.51 -26.23 -16.28
C GLU A 272 1.04 -25.83 -16.52
N LYS A 273 0.61 -24.72 -15.94
CA LYS A 273 -0.78 -24.22 -15.97
C LYS A 273 -1.81 -25.19 -15.35
N ARG A 274 -1.36 -26.07 -14.49
CA ARG A 274 -2.27 -26.98 -13.77
C ARG A 274 -3.16 -26.18 -12.83
N PRO A 275 -4.49 -26.33 -12.86
CA PRO A 275 -5.39 -25.65 -11.94
C PRO A 275 -5.18 -26.16 -10.51
N LEU A 276 -4.86 -25.27 -9.60
CA LEU A 276 -4.70 -25.56 -8.17
C LEU A 276 -5.97 -25.30 -7.40
N PHE A 277 -6.70 -24.25 -7.79
CA PHE A 277 -7.94 -23.82 -7.13
C PHE A 277 -8.82 -23.11 -8.15
N GLN A 278 -10.12 -23.36 -8.10
CA GLN A 278 -11.08 -22.69 -8.98
C GLN A 278 -12.43 -22.52 -8.29
N GLY A 279 -13.19 -21.57 -8.74
CA GLY A 279 -14.53 -21.33 -8.26
C GLY A 279 -15.33 -20.42 -9.18
N ARG A 280 -16.62 -20.32 -8.87
CA ARG A 280 -17.55 -19.42 -9.53
C ARG A 280 -18.55 -18.90 -8.53
N ARG A 281 -18.98 -17.66 -8.70
CA ARG A 281 -20.01 -17.03 -7.89
C ARG A 281 -20.91 -16.17 -8.77
N GLU A 282 -22.20 -16.29 -8.56
CA GLU A 282 -23.17 -15.35 -9.10
C GLU A 282 -23.13 -14.05 -8.30
N LEU A 283 -23.24 -12.94 -9.00
CA LEU A 283 -23.21 -11.62 -8.40
C LEU A 283 -24.61 -11.02 -8.36
N PRO A 284 -24.97 -10.28 -7.31
CA PRO A 284 -26.24 -9.58 -7.27
C PRO A 284 -26.25 -8.49 -8.35
N GLY A 285 -26.91 -8.75 -9.46
CA GLY A 285 -27.46 -7.89 -10.51
C GLY A 285 -26.73 -6.60 -10.96
N THR A 286 -25.61 -6.20 -10.36
CA THR A 286 -24.93 -4.94 -10.65
C THR A 286 -23.49 -5.17 -11.12
N ILE A 287 -23.06 -4.34 -12.06
CA ILE A 287 -21.67 -4.28 -12.51
C ILE A 287 -20.81 -3.84 -11.30
N PRO A 288 -19.76 -4.59 -10.93
CA PRO A 288 -18.88 -4.16 -9.86
C PRO A 288 -18.20 -2.85 -10.23
N ARG A 289 -18.23 -1.89 -9.33
CA ARG A 289 -17.55 -0.59 -9.53
C ARG A 289 -16.04 -0.73 -9.37
N ARG A 290 -15.60 -1.63 -8.50
CA ARG A 290 -14.19 -1.85 -8.18
C ARG A 290 -13.87 -3.33 -8.09
N ILE A 291 -12.79 -3.73 -8.75
CA ILE A 291 -12.21 -5.07 -8.64
C ILE A 291 -10.80 -4.92 -8.11
N VAL A 292 -10.45 -5.68 -7.06
CA VAL A 292 -9.11 -5.72 -6.50
C VAL A 292 -8.60 -7.14 -6.53
N LEU A 293 -7.48 -7.34 -7.20
CA LEU A 293 -6.72 -8.58 -7.17
C LEU A 293 -5.42 -8.32 -6.40
N SER A 294 -5.22 -9.07 -5.33
CA SER A 294 -4.01 -9.01 -4.51
C SER A 294 -3.23 -10.33 -4.61
N SER A 295 -1.92 -10.22 -4.80
CA SER A 295 -0.95 -11.28 -4.58
C SER A 295 0.12 -10.75 -3.64
N VAL A 296 -0.16 -10.83 -2.33
CA VAL A 296 0.74 -10.32 -1.29
C VAL A 296 0.93 -11.39 -0.24
N ASP A 297 2.17 -11.56 0.23
CA ASP A 297 2.54 -12.52 1.27
C ASP A 297 2.11 -13.95 0.95
N ARG A 298 2.28 -14.36 -0.31
CA ARG A 298 1.88 -15.69 -0.82
C ARG A 298 0.40 -15.99 -0.62
N ARG A 299 -0.44 -14.95 -0.80
CA ARG A 299 -1.90 -15.05 -0.70
C ARG A 299 -2.54 -14.36 -1.88
N TRP A 300 -3.34 -15.10 -2.62
CA TRP A 300 -4.28 -14.54 -3.57
C TRP A 300 -5.54 -14.08 -2.87
N MET A 301 -6.00 -12.89 -3.18
CA MET A 301 -7.30 -12.38 -2.76
C MET A 301 -7.98 -11.68 -3.92
N LEU A 302 -9.26 -11.94 -4.10
CA LEU A 302 -10.12 -11.22 -5.04
C LEU A 302 -11.25 -10.55 -4.27
N LEU A 303 -11.41 -9.26 -4.50
CA LEU A 303 -12.51 -8.48 -3.95
C LEU A 303 -13.25 -7.77 -5.09
N MET A 304 -14.56 -7.63 -4.93
CA MET A 304 -15.42 -6.80 -5.75
C MET A 304 -16.26 -5.92 -4.85
N ASP A 305 -16.21 -4.60 -5.06
CA ASP A 305 -16.92 -3.60 -4.25
C ASP A 305 -16.75 -3.84 -2.73
N ASP A 306 -15.50 -4.08 -2.31
CA ASP A 306 -15.10 -4.40 -0.93
C ASP A 306 -15.60 -5.75 -0.38
N MET A 307 -16.37 -6.51 -1.15
CA MET A 307 -16.78 -7.86 -0.82
C MET A 307 -15.67 -8.86 -1.20
N GLY A 308 -15.14 -9.58 -0.23
CA GLY A 308 -14.21 -10.68 -0.48
C GLY A 308 -14.90 -11.85 -1.19
N LEU A 309 -14.39 -12.25 -2.34
CA LEU A 309 -14.89 -13.38 -3.11
C LEU A 309 -14.17 -14.66 -2.77
N PHE A 310 -12.85 -14.60 -2.73
CA PHE A 310 -12.03 -15.72 -2.27
C PHE A 310 -10.71 -15.23 -1.67
N THR A 311 -10.10 -16.15 -0.91
CA THR A 311 -8.73 -16.08 -0.43
C THR A 311 -8.10 -17.45 -0.63
N HIS A 312 -6.88 -17.50 -1.17
CA HIS A 312 -6.14 -18.75 -1.37
C HIS A 312 -4.67 -18.54 -1.04
N ASP A 313 -4.18 -19.33 -0.10
CA ASP A 313 -2.77 -19.34 0.31
C ASP A 313 -2.00 -20.36 -0.52
N TRP A 314 -0.76 -20.01 -0.85
CA TRP A 314 0.16 -20.91 -1.52
C TRP A 314 1.49 -20.93 -0.78
N ASP A 315 1.96 -22.13 -0.46
CA ASP A 315 3.10 -22.34 0.45
C ASP A 315 4.39 -22.74 -0.28
N ASP A 316 4.43 -22.62 -1.60
CA ASP A 316 5.57 -23.04 -2.37
C ASP A 316 6.81 -22.16 -2.11
N ASP A 317 7.94 -22.80 -1.83
CA ASP A 317 9.27 -22.17 -1.73
C ASP A 317 9.81 -21.71 -3.09
N GLY A 318 9.06 -21.98 -4.17
CA GLY A 318 9.35 -21.52 -5.52
C GLY A 318 9.24 -20.00 -5.61
N SER A 319 10.24 -19.29 -5.12
CA SER A 319 10.46 -17.89 -5.50
C SER A 319 10.42 -17.83 -7.02
N PRO A 320 9.61 -16.96 -7.63
CA PRO A 320 9.56 -16.83 -9.07
C PRO A 320 10.96 -16.52 -9.57
N LYS A 321 11.60 -17.52 -10.17
CA LYS A 321 12.92 -17.40 -10.73
C LYS A 321 12.82 -16.46 -11.93
N ASP A 322 13.36 -15.26 -11.80
CA ASP A 322 13.62 -14.30 -12.89
C ASP A 322 12.46 -13.91 -13.83
N ALA A 323 11.22 -14.27 -13.52
CA ALA A 323 10.10 -13.99 -14.38
C ALA A 323 9.49 -12.59 -14.10
N PRO A 324 9.07 -11.85 -15.14
CA PRO A 324 8.34 -10.62 -14.95
C PRO A 324 6.95 -10.90 -14.35
N VAL A 325 6.44 -9.95 -13.59
CA VAL A 325 5.02 -9.87 -13.27
C VAL A 325 4.29 -9.47 -14.55
N VAL A 326 3.35 -10.28 -15.00
CA VAL A 326 2.52 -9.99 -16.16
C VAL A 326 1.08 -9.90 -15.70
N LEU A 327 0.49 -8.72 -15.86
CA LEU A 327 -0.92 -8.46 -15.61
C LEU A 327 -1.60 -8.16 -16.95
N ARG A 328 -2.76 -8.75 -17.19
CA ARG A 328 -3.47 -8.60 -18.45
C ARG A 328 -4.97 -8.46 -18.18
N LEU A 329 -5.57 -7.45 -18.78
CA LEU A 329 -7.02 -7.26 -18.82
C LEU A 329 -7.45 -7.36 -20.27
N THR A 330 -8.28 -8.34 -20.58
CA THR A 330 -8.75 -8.62 -21.94
C THR A 330 -10.26 -8.61 -21.95
N VAL A 331 -10.86 -7.79 -22.81
CA VAL A 331 -12.30 -7.83 -23.09
C VAL A 331 -12.53 -8.92 -24.14
N THR A 332 -13.33 -9.91 -23.79
CA THR A 332 -13.65 -11.05 -24.65
C THR A 332 -14.96 -10.88 -25.39
N GLN A 333 -15.84 -10.03 -24.88
CA GLN A 333 -17.12 -9.70 -25.51
C GLN A 333 -17.57 -8.31 -25.06
N GLY A 334 -18.10 -7.51 -25.98
CA GLY A 334 -18.63 -6.18 -25.73
C GLY A 334 -17.55 -5.13 -25.40
N GLU A 335 -17.89 -4.16 -24.61
CA GLU A 335 -17.05 -3.00 -24.27
C GLU A 335 -17.08 -2.71 -22.79
N ILE A 336 -15.93 -2.33 -22.22
CA ILE A 336 -15.82 -1.73 -20.89
C ILE A 336 -15.22 -0.34 -20.95
N ARG A 337 -15.71 0.54 -20.09
CA ARG A 337 -15.09 1.82 -19.82
C ARG A 337 -14.52 1.82 -18.41
N LEU A 338 -13.22 2.03 -18.31
CA LEU A 338 -12.51 2.09 -17.05
C LEU A 338 -12.42 3.55 -16.59
N ARG A 339 -12.84 3.83 -15.37
CA ARG A 339 -12.59 5.12 -14.74
C ARG A 339 -11.12 5.25 -14.38
N GLU A 340 -10.57 4.17 -13.84
CA GLU A 340 -9.19 4.12 -13.36
C GLU A 340 -8.72 2.68 -13.23
N MET A 341 -7.46 2.46 -13.45
CA MET A 341 -6.76 1.22 -13.17
C MET A 341 -5.38 1.52 -12.62
N GLY A 342 -4.98 0.80 -11.59
CA GLY A 342 -3.67 0.98 -10.98
C GLY A 342 -3.04 -0.33 -10.55
N VAL A 343 -1.72 -0.34 -10.53
CA VAL A 343 -0.89 -1.44 -10.03
C VAL A 343 0.02 -0.89 -8.95
N TRP A 344 0.03 -1.56 -7.83
CA TRP A 344 0.88 -1.24 -6.68
C TRP A 344 1.70 -2.46 -6.29
N TRP A 345 2.82 -2.24 -5.68
CA TRP A 345 3.62 -3.29 -5.07
C TRP A 345 3.79 -3.05 -3.58
N VAL A 346 3.90 -4.12 -2.81
CA VAL A 346 4.11 -4.07 -1.37
C VAL A 346 5.49 -4.66 -1.09
N VAL A 347 6.37 -3.86 -0.50
CA VAL A 347 7.75 -4.29 -0.24
C VAL A 347 7.75 -5.44 0.76
N PRO A 348 8.38 -6.59 0.45
CA PRO A 348 8.56 -7.66 1.41
C PRO A 348 9.62 -7.25 2.45
N TYR A 349 9.51 -7.79 3.64
CA TYR A 349 10.60 -7.67 4.61
C TYR A 349 11.80 -8.53 4.19
N PRO A 350 13.04 -8.07 4.46
CA PRO A 350 14.23 -8.88 4.18
C PRO A 350 14.27 -10.13 5.08
N ASP A 351 14.84 -11.21 4.54
CA ASP A 351 14.97 -12.49 5.26
C ASP A 351 15.85 -12.36 6.51
N GLY A 352 15.59 -13.19 7.49
CA GLY A 352 16.39 -13.34 8.70
C GLY A 352 15.56 -13.48 9.97
N LEU A 353 16.21 -13.90 11.04
CA LEU A 353 15.63 -13.86 12.37
C LEU A 353 15.57 -12.41 12.82
N ILE A 354 14.38 -11.98 13.23
CA ILE A 354 14.16 -10.60 13.65
C ILE A 354 14.30 -10.46 15.16
N ALA A 355 13.44 -11.10 15.93
CA ALA A 355 13.47 -11.03 17.38
C ALA A 355 12.55 -12.07 18.04
N ASP A 356 12.88 -12.37 19.30
CA ASP A 356 11.96 -12.97 20.25
C ASP A 356 11.32 -11.82 21.04
N ALA A 357 9.99 -11.71 21.03
CA ALA A 357 9.29 -10.63 21.70
C ALA A 357 9.44 -10.68 23.23
N GLY A 358 9.62 -11.88 23.81
CA GLY A 358 9.61 -12.06 25.25
C GLY A 358 8.32 -11.48 25.87
N ASP A 359 8.46 -10.55 26.81
CA ASP A 359 7.36 -9.81 27.43
C ASP A 359 6.95 -8.53 26.69
N GLY A 360 7.64 -8.20 25.60
CA GLY A 360 7.47 -6.97 24.81
C GLY A 360 6.88 -7.17 23.43
N PHE A 361 7.17 -6.22 22.54
CA PHE A 361 6.73 -6.20 21.17
C PHE A 361 7.91 -6.25 20.20
N VAL A 362 7.69 -6.89 19.06
CA VAL A 362 8.56 -6.77 17.88
C VAL A 362 7.97 -5.72 16.96
N LEU A 363 8.74 -4.68 16.67
CA LEU A 363 8.31 -3.52 15.88
C LEU A 363 9.19 -3.37 14.66
N LEU A 364 8.58 -3.13 13.50
CA LEU A 364 9.27 -2.89 12.24
C LEU A 364 8.84 -1.57 11.61
N GLY A 365 9.78 -0.96 10.88
CA GLY A 365 9.43 0.09 9.94
C GLY A 365 8.93 -0.49 8.63
N ASP A 366 7.99 0.22 8.00
CA ASP A 366 7.42 -0.21 6.72
C ASP A 366 8.42 -0.04 5.56
N ASP A 367 9.43 0.83 5.72
CA ASP A 367 10.59 0.87 4.84
C ASP A 367 11.77 0.07 5.45
N PRO A 368 12.00 -1.16 4.98
CA PRO A 368 13.03 -2.01 5.54
C PRO A 368 14.46 -1.52 5.27
N HIS A 369 14.65 -0.60 4.33
CA HIS A 369 15.98 -0.16 3.89
C HIS A 369 16.61 0.85 4.83
N ILE A 370 15.79 1.62 5.55
CA ILE A 370 16.28 2.70 6.43
C ILE A 370 15.82 2.59 7.86
N SER A 371 14.88 1.70 8.14
CA SER A 371 14.33 1.59 9.48
C SER A 371 15.34 0.97 10.44
N LEU A 372 15.64 1.71 11.50
CA LEU A 372 16.26 1.18 12.70
C LEU A 372 15.16 0.56 13.55
N ASP A 373 15.13 -0.77 13.68
CA ASP A 373 14.04 -1.48 14.35
C ASP A 373 14.48 -2.84 14.91
N SER A 374 13.54 -3.75 15.21
CA SER A 374 13.82 -5.05 15.83
C SER A 374 14.79 -5.94 15.05
N ARG A 375 15.00 -5.71 13.75
CA ARG A 375 15.97 -6.46 12.94
C ARG A 375 17.41 -6.22 13.36
N GLN A 376 17.68 -5.09 14.00
CA GLN A 376 19.01 -4.71 14.43
C GLN A 376 19.21 -5.12 15.88
N GLY A 377 19.98 -6.20 16.11
CA GLY A 377 20.33 -6.69 17.42
C GLY A 377 19.19 -7.33 18.22
N GLY A 378 18.11 -7.78 17.57
CA GLY A 378 16.98 -8.41 18.27
C GLY A 378 16.24 -7.48 19.22
N ARG A 379 16.25 -6.19 18.94
CA ARG A 379 15.64 -5.16 19.80
C ARG A 379 14.16 -5.42 20.02
N ARG A 380 13.72 -5.32 21.24
CA ARG A 380 12.33 -5.43 21.66
C ARG A 380 11.93 -4.20 22.47
N TRP A 381 10.66 -3.84 22.40
CA TRP A 381 10.09 -2.74 23.17
C TRP A 381 9.09 -3.27 24.17
N ARG A 382 9.23 -2.83 25.41
CA ARG A 382 8.31 -3.16 26.48
C ARG A 382 7.00 -2.40 26.30
N ARG A 383 5.96 -2.85 27.00
CA ARG A 383 4.66 -2.17 26.99
C ARG A 383 4.77 -0.70 27.43
N GLU A 384 5.66 -0.40 28.37
CA GLU A 384 5.92 0.94 28.90
C GLU A 384 6.55 1.89 27.88
N ASP A 385 7.26 1.36 26.90
CA ASP A 385 7.84 2.14 25.80
C ASP A 385 6.78 2.59 24.80
N VAL A 386 5.63 1.89 24.74
CA VAL A 386 4.52 2.21 23.84
C VAL A 386 3.69 3.34 24.44
N VAL A 387 3.87 4.54 23.90
CA VAL A 387 3.19 5.76 24.35
C VAL A 387 1.73 5.79 23.89
N GLY A 388 1.43 5.23 22.72
CA GLY A 388 0.08 5.20 22.20
C GLY A 388 -0.01 4.60 20.80
N LEU A 389 -1.23 4.50 20.30
CA LEU A 389 -1.51 4.07 18.92
C LEU A 389 -1.61 5.27 17.99
N VAL A 390 -1.13 5.09 16.78
CA VAL A 390 -1.11 6.14 15.75
C VAL A 390 -2.28 5.97 14.78
N ARG A 391 -2.92 7.10 14.47
CA ARG A 391 -3.89 7.20 13.38
C ARG A 391 -3.43 8.29 12.42
N PRO A 392 -3.17 7.94 11.14
CA PRO A 392 -2.92 8.94 10.11
C PRO A 392 -4.15 9.83 9.92
N LEU A 393 -3.98 11.14 9.96
CA LEU A 393 -5.10 12.08 9.74
C LEU A 393 -5.75 11.94 8.36
N ARG A 394 -5.03 11.42 7.39
CA ARG A 394 -5.56 11.12 6.04
C ARG A 394 -6.67 10.07 6.04
N LEU A 395 -6.69 9.15 7.01
CA LEU A 395 -7.73 8.12 7.15
C LEU A 395 -9.04 8.68 7.72
N VAL A 396 -9.00 9.79 8.43
CA VAL A 396 -10.19 10.40 9.05
C VAL A 396 -11.06 11.12 8.02
N TRP A 397 -10.50 11.55 6.87
CA TRP A 397 -11.20 12.32 5.84
C TRP A 397 -11.54 11.53 4.58
N GLY A 398 -11.70 10.22 4.68
CA GLY A 398 -12.36 9.43 3.64
C GLY A 398 -11.64 9.36 2.29
N ARG A 399 -10.34 9.61 2.21
CA ARG A 399 -9.57 9.35 1.00
C ARG A 399 -8.91 7.97 1.04
N TRP A 400 -9.73 6.94 0.98
CA TRP A 400 -9.37 5.73 0.24
C TRP A 400 -9.55 6.03 -1.25
N SER A 401 -8.88 7.05 -1.75
CA SER A 401 -8.62 7.16 -3.18
C SER A 401 -7.25 6.55 -3.36
N PRO A 402 -7.16 5.44 -4.11
CA PRO A 402 -5.86 4.94 -4.49
C PRO A 402 -5.09 5.99 -5.27
#